data_970ce3bc00e7b7101c46c4e3c21b9f90
#
_entry.id   970ce3bc00e7b7101c46c4e3c21b9f90
#
_cell.length_a   1.000
_cell.length_b   1.000
_cell.length_c   1.000
_cell.angle_alpha   90.00
_cell.angle_beta   90.00
_cell.angle_gamma   90.00
#
_symmetry.space_group_name_H-M   'P 1'
#
loop_
_entity.id
_entity.type
_entity.pdbx_description
1 polymer ?
#
loop_
_entity_poly.entity_id
_entity_poly.type
_entity_poly.pdbx_seq_one_letter_code
_entity_poly.pdbx_strand_id
1 'polypeptide(L)'
;TILAQVPAILAYYHRYRTGQAIIRPDKNLSIAENFLYMLNGQRPTPTMAKAMDVCLVLHADHGLNNSTFSARSVMSTQSDMYSAITAAIGSLKGPLHGGANEGVMVMLNQIPTVEAAEKYVLDKLAKKEKIMGFGHRVYKAYDPRATHLQVLAKKLAEDTGNADLYAKSKRIEDVMANAVAAKGIYPNVDFYSATTYHSIGLPLD
;
A
#
# COMPACT_ATOMS: atom_id res chain seq x y z
N THR A 1 7.24 14.38 17.36
CA THR A 1 8.65 13.98 17.11
C THR A 1 8.72 12.65 16.36
N ILE A 2 8.14 11.54 16.84
CA ILE A 2 8.18 10.22 16.20
C ILE A 2 7.62 10.27 14.77
N LEU A 3 6.46 10.87 14.55
CA LEU A 3 5.82 10.99 13.23
C LEU A 3 6.76 11.66 12.19
N ALA A 4 7.54 12.65 12.60
CA ALA A 4 8.48 13.33 11.73
C ALA A 4 9.78 12.53 11.49
N GLN A 5 10.16 11.65 12.41
CA GLN A 5 11.40 10.87 12.34
C GLN A 5 11.25 9.56 11.56
N VAL A 6 10.09 8.89 11.65
CA VAL A 6 9.86 7.58 11.01
C VAL A 6 10.14 7.62 9.50
N PRO A 7 9.67 8.61 8.71
CA PRO A 7 9.99 8.69 7.28
C PRO A 7 11.49 8.76 7.00
N ALA A 8 12.23 9.53 7.79
CA ALA A 8 13.68 9.64 7.63
C ALA A 8 14.39 8.32 8.01
N ILE A 9 13.96 7.67 9.10
CA ILE A 9 14.52 6.37 9.53
C ILE A 9 14.33 5.33 8.43
N LEU A 10 13.12 5.22 7.87
CA LEU A 10 12.82 4.27 6.79
C LEU A 10 13.65 4.53 5.54
N ALA A 11 13.69 5.78 5.08
CA ALA A 11 14.45 6.16 3.90
C ALA A 11 15.96 5.93 4.09
N TYR A 12 16.52 6.29 5.25
CA TYR A 12 17.93 6.08 5.58
C TYR A 12 18.27 4.60 5.66
N TYR A 13 17.45 3.80 6.33
CA TYR A 13 17.64 2.36 6.40
C TYR A 13 17.62 1.72 5.01
N HIS A 14 16.64 2.08 4.18
CA HIS A 14 16.56 1.56 2.80
C HIS A 14 17.82 1.90 2.01
N ARG A 15 18.26 3.16 2.02
CA ARG A 15 19.47 3.57 1.30
C ARG A 15 20.74 2.90 1.85
N TYR A 16 20.83 2.76 3.17
CA TYR A 16 21.94 2.06 3.80
C TYR A 16 22.02 0.59 3.37
N ARG A 17 20.92 -0.16 3.45
CA ARG A 17 20.90 -1.59 3.08
C ARG A 17 21.12 -1.84 1.59
N THR A 18 20.83 -0.85 0.75
CA THR A 18 21.08 -0.92 -0.71
C THR A 18 22.41 -0.31 -1.14
N GLY A 19 23.27 0.09 -0.19
CA GLY A 19 24.61 0.66 -0.47
C GLY A 19 24.56 2.07 -1.06
N GLN A 20 23.46 2.79 -0.91
CA GLN A 20 23.27 4.13 -1.44
C GLN A 20 23.61 5.21 -0.41
N ALA A 21 24.07 6.38 -0.87
CA ALA A 21 24.35 7.51 0.01
C ALA A 21 23.07 8.03 0.69
N ILE A 22 23.16 8.34 1.99
CA ILE A 22 22.08 8.95 2.78
C ILE A 22 21.77 10.35 2.24
N ILE A 23 20.48 10.62 2.03
CA ILE A 23 19.99 11.93 1.59
C ILE A 23 19.23 12.57 2.75
N ARG A 24 19.63 13.79 3.13
CA ARG A 24 18.96 14.54 4.17
C ARG A 24 17.69 15.22 3.64
N PRO A 25 16.67 15.43 4.49
CA PRO A 25 15.46 16.12 4.10
C PRO A 25 15.74 17.57 3.66
N ASP A 26 14.99 18.03 2.69
CA ASP A 26 14.97 19.43 2.26
C ASP A 26 13.82 20.15 2.98
N LYS A 27 14.13 21.25 3.71
CA LYS A 27 13.15 22.03 4.47
C LYS A 27 12.05 22.68 3.63
N ASN A 28 12.24 22.76 2.32
CA ASN A 28 11.29 23.35 1.39
C ASN A 28 10.31 22.34 0.79
N LEU A 29 10.46 21.05 1.12
CA LEU A 29 9.57 19.99 0.66
C LEU A 29 8.55 19.62 1.72
N SER A 30 7.34 19.21 1.29
CA SER A 30 6.34 18.62 2.16
C SER A 30 6.81 17.27 2.74
N ILE A 31 6.07 16.70 3.67
CA ILE A 31 6.38 15.38 4.27
C ILE A 31 6.40 14.29 3.18
N ALA A 32 5.41 14.28 2.30
CA ALA A 32 5.31 13.31 1.22
C ALA A 32 6.46 13.44 0.22
N GLU A 33 6.75 14.66 -0.22
CA GLU A 33 7.87 14.94 -1.13
C GLU A 33 9.21 14.57 -0.51
N ASN A 34 9.44 14.95 0.76
CA ASN A 34 10.68 14.62 1.46
C ASN A 34 10.89 13.13 1.62
N PHE A 35 9.85 12.38 1.97
CA PHE A 35 9.96 10.94 2.08
C PHE A 35 10.41 10.31 0.76
N LEU A 36 9.75 10.63 -0.35
CA LEU A 36 10.11 10.12 -1.66
C LEU A 36 11.49 10.60 -2.13
N TYR A 37 11.83 11.86 -1.84
CA TYR A 37 13.15 12.41 -2.16
C TYR A 37 14.27 11.68 -1.42
N MET A 38 14.12 11.48 -0.12
CA MET A 38 15.10 10.75 0.69
C MET A 38 15.22 9.28 0.29
N LEU A 39 14.09 8.65 -0.07
CA LEU A 39 14.04 7.25 -0.46
C LEU A 39 14.67 7.02 -1.84
N ASN A 40 14.17 7.72 -2.85
CA ASN A 40 14.49 7.48 -4.26
C ASN A 40 15.75 8.22 -4.76
N GLY A 41 16.23 9.19 -4.00
CA GLY A 41 17.44 9.95 -4.36
C GLY A 41 17.21 11.11 -5.32
N GLN A 42 15.99 11.34 -5.74
CA GLN A 42 15.59 12.44 -6.63
C GLN A 42 14.24 13.02 -6.23
N ARG A 43 14.00 14.27 -6.59
CA ARG A 43 12.72 14.93 -6.31
C ARG A 43 11.58 14.19 -7.02
N PRO A 44 10.48 13.89 -6.32
CA PRO A 44 9.33 13.26 -6.96
C PRO A 44 8.67 14.21 -7.96
N THR A 45 7.98 13.65 -8.94
CA THR A 45 7.07 14.44 -9.79
C THR A 45 5.87 14.93 -8.95
N PRO A 46 5.16 15.97 -9.39
CA PRO A 46 3.95 16.43 -8.70
C PRO A 46 2.90 15.31 -8.53
N THR A 47 2.77 14.41 -9.51
CA THR A 47 1.86 13.26 -9.43
C THR A 47 2.29 12.27 -8.34
N MET A 48 3.58 11.94 -8.27
CA MET A 48 4.11 11.04 -7.22
C MET A 48 3.95 11.65 -5.83
N ALA A 49 4.27 12.93 -5.66
CA ALA A 49 4.12 13.65 -4.40
C ALA A 49 2.64 13.68 -3.95
N LYS A 50 1.72 13.99 -4.87
CA LYS A 50 0.29 13.99 -4.58
C LYS A 50 -0.23 12.58 -4.23
N ALA A 51 0.23 11.55 -4.92
CA ALA A 51 -0.16 10.19 -4.62
C ALA A 51 0.30 9.75 -3.23
N MET A 52 1.55 10.05 -2.87
CA MET A 52 2.07 9.75 -1.52
C MET A 52 1.30 10.52 -0.44
N ASP A 53 1.03 11.80 -0.64
CA ASP A 53 0.24 12.62 0.28
C ASP A 53 -1.16 12.05 0.51
N VAL A 54 -1.87 11.68 -0.56
CA VAL A 54 -3.18 11.03 -0.47
C VAL A 54 -3.09 9.69 0.25
N CYS A 55 -2.08 8.87 -0.02
CA CYS A 55 -1.87 7.62 0.71
C CYS A 55 -1.70 7.85 2.21
N LEU A 56 -0.90 8.85 2.62
CA LEU A 56 -0.72 9.20 4.03
C LEU A 56 -2.04 9.62 4.68
N VAL A 57 -2.86 10.43 3.99
CA VAL A 57 -4.18 10.87 4.48
C VAL A 57 -5.14 9.68 4.62
N LEU A 58 -5.22 8.82 3.60
CA LEU A 58 -6.14 7.67 3.60
C LEU A 58 -5.79 6.60 4.65
N HIS A 59 -4.53 6.58 5.11
CA HIS A 59 -4.05 5.66 6.14
C HIS A 59 -3.87 6.32 7.51
N ALA A 60 -4.18 7.61 7.66
CA ALA A 60 -3.96 8.35 8.91
C ALA A 60 -4.85 7.84 10.05
N ASP A 61 -6.07 7.41 9.74
CA ASP A 61 -7.00 6.83 10.72
C ASP A 61 -7.92 5.80 10.07
N HIS A 62 -8.17 4.72 10.77
CA HIS A 62 -9.17 3.72 10.45
C HIS A 62 -9.77 3.12 11.74
N GLY A 63 -10.09 3.99 12.69
CA GLY A 63 -10.65 3.62 13.99
C GLY A 63 -9.73 2.69 14.78
N LEU A 64 -10.26 1.60 15.33
CA LEU A 64 -9.51 0.61 16.10
C LEU A 64 -8.95 -0.50 15.19
N ASN A 65 -8.09 -0.15 14.24
CA ASN A 65 -7.34 -1.13 13.47
C ASN A 65 -6.34 -1.89 14.35
N ASN A 66 -5.76 -2.97 13.83
CA ASN A 66 -4.93 -3.86 14.65
C ASN A 66 -3.64 -3.21 15.16
N SER A 67 -3.05 -2.27 14.45
CA SER A 67 -1.90 -1.49 14.93
C SER A 67 -2.29 -0.57 16.08
N THR A 68 -3.43 0.14 15.95
CA THR A 68 -3.98 0.97 17.03
C THR A 68 -4.31 0.13 18.25
N PHE A 69 -4.92 -1.05 18.07
CA PHE A 69 -5.22 -1.97 19.17
C PHE A 69 -3.94 -2.41 19.89
N SER A 70 -2.92 -2.82 19.16
CA SER A 70 -1.63 -3.26 19.72
C SER A 70 -0.94 -2.14 20.50
N ALA A 71 -0.89 -0.93 19.92
CA ALA A 71 -0.32 0.24 20.61
C ALA A 71 -1.07 0.56 21.90
N ARG A 72 -2.40 0.57 21.87
CA ARG A 72 -3.25 0.84 23.05
C ARG A 72 -3.10 -0.26 24.12
N SER A 73 -2.97 -1.51 23.72
CA SER A 73 -2.72 -2.62 24.64
C SER A 73 -1.41 -2.42 25.40
N VAL A 74 -0.33 -2.06 24.72
CA VAL A 74 0.96 -1.76 25.37
C VAL A 74 0.85 -0.55 26.29
N MET A 75 0.24 0.55 25.81
CA MET A 75 0.06 1.77 26.63
C MET A 75 -0.83 1.57 27.84
N SER A 76 -1.77 0.61 27.82
CA SER A 76 -2.66 0.34 28.96
C SER A 76 -1.91 -0.12 30.22
N THR A 77 -0.69 -0.59 30.08
CA THR A 77 0.22 -0.98 31.17
C THR A 77 1.11 0.15 31.66
N GLN A 78 0.89 1.38 31.19
CA GLN A 78 1.74 2.55 31.41
C GLN A 78 3.17 2.41 30.88
N SER A 79 3.33 1.61 29.82
CA SER A 79 4.59 1.49 29.06
C SER A 79 4.90 2.79 28.29
N ASP A 80 6.08 2.85 27.66
CA ASP A 80 6.51 4.01 26.92
C ASP A 80 5.97 4.04 25.46
N MET A 81 6.00 5.22 24.86
CA MET A 81 5.51 5.45 23.49
C MET A 81 6.31 4.68 22.45
N TYR A 82 7.61 4.48 22.62
CA TYR A 82 8.45 3.76 21.65
C TYR A 82 8.08 2.29 21.62
N SER A 83 7.86 1.68 22.79
CA SER A 83 7.37 0.30 22.90
C SER A 83 6.01 0.13 22.24
N ALA A 84 5.09 1.08 22.44
CA ALA A 84 3.76 1.05 21.83
C ALA A 84 3.82 1.14 20.29
N ILE A 85 4.63 2.05 19.73
CA ILE A 85 4.82 2.19 18.29
C ILE A 85 5.51 0.96 17.70
N THR A 86 6.50 0.40 18.39
CA THR A 86 7.18 -0.84 17.96
C THR A 86 6.18 -2.01 17.86
N ALA A 87 5.29 -2.16 18.85
CA ALA A 87 4.23 -3.17 18.81
C ALA A 87 3.25 -2.94 17.65
N ALA A 88 2.89 -1.67 17.39
CA ALA A 88 2.02 -1.30 16.26
C ALA A 88 2.67 -1.66 14.91
N ILE A 89 3.97 -1.38 14.73
CA ILE A 89 4.72 -1.73 13.52
C ILE A 89 4.82 -3.26 13.38
N GLY A 90 5.08 -3.97 14.47
CA GLY A 90 5.07 -5.44 14.46
C GLY A 90 3.74 -6.03 14.00
N SER A 91 2.63 -5.45 14.46
CA SER A 91 1.28 -5.81 14.01
C SER A 91 1.05 -5.46 12.53
N LEU A 92 1.53 -4.28 12.09
CA LEU A 92 1.38 -3.81 10.71
C LEU A 92 2.06 -4.74 9.70
N LYS A 93 3.18 -5.34 10.06
CA LYS A 93 3.93 -6.28 9.19
C LYS A 93 3.13 -7.54 8.81
N GLY A 94 2.10 -7.89 9.57
CA GLY A 94 1.31 -9.11 9.35
C GLY A 94 0.61 -9.13 7.98
N PRO A 95 0.55 -10.31 7.30
CA PRO A 95 -0.06 -10.43 5.97
C PRO A 95 -1.56 -10.21 5.93
N LEU A 96 -2.22 -10.14 7.09
CA LEU A 96 -3.65 -9.81 7.24
C LEU A 96 -3.87 -8.35 7.66
N HIS A 97 -2.83 -7.52 7.64
CA HIS A 97 -2.86 -6.11 7.95
C HIS A 97 -2.03 -5.33 6.92
N GLY A 98 -1.04 -4.54 7.30
CA GLY A 98 -0.25 -3.74 6.36
C GLY A 98 0.55 -4.56 5.33
N GLY A 99 0.92 -5.80 5.63
CA GLY A 99 1.53 -6.72 4.66
C GLY A 99 0.58 -7.23 3.56
N ALA A 100 -0.69 -6.83 3.56
CA ALA A 100 -1.63 -7.29 2.54
C ALA A 100 -1.34 -6.67 1.16
N ASN A 101 -0.86 -5.44 1.09
CA ASN A 101 -0.50 -4.81 -0.18
C ASN A 101 0.75 -5.43 -0.82
N GLU A 102 1.73 -5.89 -0.03
CA GLU A 102 2.83 -6.74 -0.51
C GLU A 102 2.28 -8.00 -1.21
N GLY A 103 1.32 -8.67 -0.56
CA GLY A 103 0.66 -9.84 -1.14
C GLY A 103 -0.04 -9.57 -2.47
N VAL A 104 -0.60 -8.36 -2.65
CA VAL A 104 -1.16 -7.93 -3.95
C VAL A 104 -0.07 -7.83 -5.01
N MET A 105 1.07 -7.21 -4.72
CA MET A 105 2.17 -7.10 -5.67
C MET A 105 2.77 -8.46 -6.02
N VAL A 106 2.95 -9.33 -5.02
CA VAL A 106 3.41 -10.72 -5.26
C VAL A 106 2.45 -11.44 -6.21
N MET A 107 1.15 -11.28 -6.01
CA MET A 107 0.12 -11.84 -6.90
C MET A 107 0.22 -11.27 -8.32
N LEU A 108 0.31 -9.96 -8.47
CA LEU A 108 0.41 -9.29 -9.77
C LEU A 108 1.66 -9.71 -10.55
N ASN A 109 2.78 -9.90 -9.86
CA ASN A 109 4.03 -10.36 -10.45
C ASN A 109 3.97 -11.82 -10.95
N GLN A 110 3.05 -12.65 -10.42
CA GLN A 110 2.82 -14.01 -10.91
C GLN A 110 1.99 -14.04 -12.21
N ILE A 111 1.35 -12.95 -12.58
CA ILE A 111 0.49 -12.85 -13.76
C ILE A 111 1.33 -12.28 -14.91
N PRO A 112 1.66 -13.07 -15.93
CA PRO A 112 2.58 -12.63 -16.98
C PRO A 112 2.00 -11.54 -17.89
N THR A 113 0.73 -11.62 -18.24
CA THR A 113 0.06 -10.67 -19.14
C THR A 113 -1.33 -10.28 -18.64
N VAL A 114 -1.92 -9.23 -19.22
CA VAL A 114 -3.29 -8.80 -18.90
C VAL A 114 -4.31 -9.89 -19.22
N GLU A 115 -4.12 -10.61 -20.33
CA GLU A 115 -5.01 -11.70 -20.78
C GLU A 115 -4.98 -12.88 -19.81
N ALA A 116 -3.82 -13.17 -19.20
CA ALA A 116 -3.66 -14.24 -18.23
C ALA A 116 -4.39 -13.95 -16.89
N ALA A 117 -4.70 -12.70 -16.60
CA ALA A 117 -5.29 -12.30 -15.33
C ALA A 117 -6.67 -12.97 -15.09
N GLU A 118 -7.49 -13.06 -16.12
CA GLU A 118 -8.82 -13.72 -16.00
C GLU A 118 -8.69 -15.17 -15.59
N LYS A 119 -7.88 -15.94 -16.33
CA LYS A 119 -7.67 -17.35 -16.02
C LYS A 119 -7.11 -17.53 -14.60
N TYR A 120 -6.13 -16.72 -14.22
CA TYR A 120 -5.54 -16.75 -12.88
C TYR A 120 -6.60 -16.58 -11.79
N VAL A 121 -7.46 -15.56 -11.91
CA VAL A 121 -8.52 -15.29 -10.93
C VAL A 121 -9.53 -16.42 -10.87
N LEU A 122 -10.01 -16.90 -12.02
CA LEU A 122 -11.00 -17.99 -12.08
C LEU A 122 -10.45 -19.29 -11.51
N ASP A 123 -9.20 -19.64 -11.80
CA ASP A 123 -8.53 -20.84 -11.26
C ASP A 123 -8.41 -20.77 -9.73
N LYS A 124 -8.06 -19.59 -9.18
CA LYS A 124 -8.00 -19.33 -7.74
C LYS A 124 -9.39 -19.49 -7.08
N LEU A 125 -10.40 -18.86 -7.67
CA LEU A 125 -11.77 -18.92 -7.16
C LEU A 125 -12.34 -20.36 -7.18
N ALA A 126 -12.06 -21.14 -8.24
CA ALA A 126 -12.46 -22.53 -8.32
C ALA A 126 -11.84 -23.38 -7.20
N LYS A 127 -10.60 -23.06 -6.79
CA LYS A 127 -9.91 -23.71 -5.67
C LYS A 127 -10.30 -23.13 -4.31
N LYS A 128 -11.21 -22.15 -4.26
CA LYS A 128 -11.59 -21.41 -3.05
C LYS A 128 -10.41 -20.67 -2.39
N GLU A 129 -9.40 -20.32 -3.17
CA GLU A 129 -8.27 -19.52 -2.73
C GLU A 129 -8.62 -18.03 -2.74
N LYS A 130 -7.97 -17.26 -1.87
CA LYS A 130 -8.19 -15.81 -1.79
C LYS A 130 -7.49 -15.07 -2.92
N ILE A 131 -8.14 -14.03 -3.42
CA ILE A 131 -7.51 -13.00 -4.25
C ILE A 131 -7.09 -11.86 -3.32
N MET A 132 -5.81 -11.54 -3.31
CA MET A 132 -5.27 -10.50 -2.42
C MET A 132 -5.82 -9.13 -2.80
N GLY A 133 -6.07 -8.29 -1.79
CA GLY A 133 -6.65 -6.96 -1.98
C GLY A 133 -8.17 -6.94 -2.16
N PHE A 134 -8.87 -8.06 -1.95
CA PHE A 134 -10.34 -8.15 -2.03
C PHE A 134 -10.97 -8.56 -0.72
N GLY A 135 -12.13 -7.93 -0.43
CA GLY A 135 -12.89 -8.14 0.79
C GLY A 135 -12.41 -7.28 1.96
N HIS A 136 -13.32 -7.01 2.87
CA HIS A 136 -13.05 -6.21 4.07
C HIS A 136 -13.94 -6.68 5.23
N ARG A 137 -13.44 -6.58 6.48
CA ARG A 137 -14.24 -6.96 7.64
C ARG A 137 -15.41 -6.00 7.89
N VAL A 138 -15.18 -4.71 7.69
CA VAL A 138 -16.15 -3.65 7.96
C VAL A 138 -16.97 -3.34 6.69
N TYR A 139 -16.32 -3.02 5.59
CA TYR A 139 -17.00 -2.66 4.35
C TYR A 139 -17.59 -3.91 3.65
N LYS A 140 -18.89 -3.87 3.38
CA LYS A 140 -19.63 -4.86 2.58
C LYS A 140 -19.99 -4.30 1.20
N ALA A 141 -19.44 -3.15 0.87
CA ALA A 141 -19.51 -2.44 -0.40
C ALA A 141 -18.08 -2.09 -0.83
N TYR A 142 -17.94 -1.38 -1.93
CA TYR A 142 -16.65 -0.88 -2.41
C TYR A 142 -15.99 0.01 -1.33
N ASP A 143 -14.72 -0.24 -1.05
CA ASP A 143 -13.95 0.56 -0.08
C ASP A 143 -13.76 1.99 -0.64
N PRO A 144 -14.25 3.04 0.01
CA PRO A 144 -14.16 4.41 -0.52
C PRO A 144 -12.72 4.86 -0.75
N ARG A 145 -11.76 4.32 0.00
CA ARG A 145 -10.34 4.62 -0.17
C ARG A 145 -9.78 4.06 -1.48
N ALA A 146 -10.25 2.87 -1.87
CA ALA A 146 -9.84 2.23 -3.13
C ALA A 146 -10.23 3.06 -4.36
N THR A 147 -11.34 3.79 -4.33
CA THR A 147 -11.75 4.69 -5.42
C THR A 147 -10.74 5.80 -5.67
N HIS A 148 -10.24 6.43 -4.61
CA HIS A 148 -9.22 7.48 -4.73
C HIS A 148 -7.89 6.92 -5.24
N LEU A 149 -7.48 5.76 -4.72
CA LEU A 149 -6.23 5.12 -5.12
C LEU A 149 -6.28 4.58 -6.55
N GLN A 150 -7.42 4.10 -7.04
CA GLN A 150 -7.58 3.65 -8.41
C GLN A 150 -7.27 4.76 -9.43
N VAL A 151 -7.80 5.97 -9.19
CA VAL A 151 -7.55 7.12 -10.06
C VAL A 151 -6.07 7.51 -10.07
N LEU A 152 -5.44 7.50 -8.89
CA LEU A 152 -4.01 7.82 -8.77
C LEU A 152 -3.13 6.72 -9.37
N ALA A 153 -3.45 5.45 -9.15
CA ALA A 153 -2.73 4.32 -9.73
C ALA A 153 -2.74 4.37 -11.26
N LYS A 154 -3.90 4.73 -11.87
CA LYS A 154 -3.98 4.92 -13.32
C LYS A 154 -3.04 6.02 -13.81
N LYS A 155 -3.14 7.20 -13.21
CA LYS A 155 -2.31 8.34 -13.60
C LYS A 155 -0.81 8.07 -13.41
N LEU A 156 -0.44 7.48 -12.28
CA LEU A 156 0.95 7.09 -12.02
C LEU A 156 1.46 6.05 -13.02
N ALA A 157 0.64 5.07 -13.36
CA ALA A 157 0.99 4.05 -14.33
C ALA A 157 1.31 4.65 -15.71
N GLU A 158 0.54 5.65 -16.13
CA GLU A 158 0.80 6.42 -17.37
C GLU A 158 2.11 7.23 -17.25
N ASP A 159 2.33 7.93 -16.13
CA ASP A 159 3.48 8.81 -15.90
C ASP A 159 4.81 8.03 -15.68
N THR A 160 4.76 6.78 -15.22
CA THR A 160 5.94 5.99 -14.80
C THR A 160 6.23 4.76 -15.69
N GLY A 161 5.46 4.56 -16.76
CA GLY A 161 5.63 3.41 -17.66
C GLY A 161 5.10 2.07 -17.10
N ASN A 162 4.28 2.10 -16.05
CA ASN A 162 3.67 0.92 -15.41
C ASN A 162 2.25 0.63 -15.93
N ALA A 163 1.92 1.04 -17.14
CA ALA A 163 0.57 0.90 -17.72
C ALA A 163 0.08 -0.56 -17.73
N ASP A 164 0.97 -1.53 -17.99
CA ASP A 164 0.67 -2.95 -17.98
C ASP A 164 0.24 -3.43 -16.56
N LEU A 165 0.93 -2.95 -15.52
CA LEU A 165 0.60 -3.28 -14.14
C LEU A 165 -0.81 -2.79 -13.76
N TYR A 166 -1.15 -1.56 -14.15
CA TYR A 166 -2.50 -1.03 -13.94
C TYR A 166 -3.55 -1.80 -14.74
N ALA A 167 -3.26 -2.14 -16.00
CA ALA A 167 -4.16 -2.90 -16.86
C ALA A 167 -4.45 -4.31 -16.27
N LYS A 168 -3.43 -4.99 -15.74
CA LYS A 168 -3.60 -6.26 -15.01
C LYS A 168 -4.52 -6.09 -13.80
N SER A 169 -4.27 -5.06 -12.98
CA SER A 169 -5.11 -4.77 -11.81
C SER A 169 -6.55 -4.51 -12.21
N LYS A 170 -6.77 -3.70 -13.24
CA LYS A 170 -8.13 -3.42 -13.75
C LYS A 170 -8.80 -4.68 -14.27
N ARG A 171 -8.09 -5.54 -15.00
CA ARG A 171 -8.64 -6.82 -15.47
C ARG A 171 -9.05 -7.73 -14.32
N ILE A 172 -8.23 -7.84 -13.27
CA ILE A 172 -8.57 -8.60 -12.07
C ILE A 172 -9.84 -8.04 -11.40
N GLU A 173 -9.93 -6.72 -11.23
CA GLU A 173 -11.12 -6.07 -10.66
C GLU A 173 -12.38 -6.42 -11.46
N ASP A 174 -12.34 -6.31 -12.79
CA ASP A 174 -13.48 -6.58 -13.67
C ASP A 174 -13.93 -8.06 -13.58
N VAL A 175 -12.98 -8.99 -13.56
CA VAL A 175 -13.28 -10.42 -13.38
C VAL A 175 -13.90 -10.70 -12.02
N MET A 176 -13.34 -10.11 -10.97
CA MET A 176 -13.87 -10.25 -9.60
C MET A 176 -15.26 -9.62 -9.46
N ALA A 177 -15.50 -8.46 -10.06
CA ALA A 177 -16.83 -7.82 -10.06
C ALA A 177 -17.88 -8.74 -10.66
N ASN A 178 -17.58 -9.40 -11.78
CA ASN A 178 -18.49 -10.35 -12.40
C ASN A 178 -18.68 -11.65 -11.60
N ALA A 179 -17.61 -12.14 -10.94
CA ALA A 179 -17.62 -13.45 -10.29
C ALA A 179 -18.19 -13.42 -8.86
N VAL A 180 -17.92 -12.35 -8.08
CA VAL A 180 -18.16 -12.37 -6.63
C VAL A 180 -18.76 -11.08 -6.05
N ALA A 181 -19.05 -10.04 -6.82
CA ALA A 181 -19.64 -8.80 -6.28
C ALA A 181 -20.99 -9.05 -5.57
N ALA A 182 -21.80 -9.98 -6.09
CA ALA A 182 -23.05 -10.38 -5.45
C ALA A 182 -22.87 -10.97 -4.02
N LYS A 183 -21.63 -11.38 -3.68
CA LYS A 183 -21.26 -11.85 -2.33
C LYS A 183 -20.74 -10.72 -1.43
N GLY A 184 -20.76 -9.46 -1.87
CA GLY A 184 -20.22 -8.30 -1.14
C GLY A 184 -18.69 -8.27 -1.08
N ILE A 185 -17.99 -8.86 -2.07
CA ILE A 185 -16.53 -8.92 -2.14
C ILE A 185 -16.06 -7.92 -3.19
N TYR A 186 -15.44 -6.84 -2.74
CA TYR A 186 -14.98 -5.71 -3.54
C TYR A 186 -13.49 -5.45 -3.27
N PRO A 187 -12.79 -4.68 -4.14
CA PRO A 187 -11.45 -4.19 -3.84
C PRO A 187 -11.43 -3.42 -2.52
N ASN A 188 -10.40 -3.65 -1.73
CA ASN A 188 -10.09 -2.87 -0.53
C ASN A 188 -8.93 -1.90 -0.80
N VAL A 189 -8.52 -1.15 0.22
CA VAL A 189 -7.44 -0.16 0.10
C VAL A 189 -6.12 -0.77 -0.40
N ASP A 190 -5.81 -2.01 -0.03
CA ASP A 190 -4.54 -2.66 -0.36
C ASP A 190 -4.39 -2.96 -1.86
N PHE A 191 -5.51 -3.17 -2.57
CA PHE A 191 -5.46 -3.55 -3.97
C PHE A 191 -4.82 -2.47 -4.86
N TYR A 192 -5.24 -1.22 -4.72
CA TYR A 192 -4.69 -0.12 -5.50
C TYR A 192 -3.54 0.62 -4.79
N SER A 193 -3.41 0.52 -3.47
CA SER A 193 -2.22 1.07 -2.79
C SER A 193 -0.95 0.33 -3.20
N ALA A 194 -1.03 -0.98 -3.42
CA ALA A 194 0.11 -1.78 -3.86
C ALA A 194 0.73 -1.26 -5.16
N THR A 195 -0.09 -1.08 -6.21
CA THR A 195 0.38 -0.55 -7.49
C THR A 195 0.79 0.92 -7.41
N THR A 196 0.13 1.71 -6.58
CA THR A 196 0.50 3.10 -6.29
C THR A 196 1.89 3.16 -5.67
N TYR A 197 2.15 2.41 -4.60
CA TYR A 197 3.45 2.37 -3.93
C TYR A 197 4.56 1.88 -4.85
N HIS A 198 4.32 0.84 -5.62
CA HIS A 198 5.28 0.38 -6.62
C HIS A 198 5.64 1.49 -7.62
N SER A 199 4.64 2.19 -8.16
CA SER A 199 4.83 3.23 -9.18
C SER A 199 5.54 4.49 -8.65
N ILE A 200 5.49 4.77 -7.35
CA ILE A 200 6.23 5.88 -6.74
C ILE A 200 7.61 5.46 -6.19
N GLY A 201 8.01 4.20 -6.41
CA GLY A 201 9.34 3.70 -6.11
C GLY A 201 9.51 3.15 -4.69
N LEU A 202 8.44 2.81 -3.98
CA LEU A 202 8.57 2.09 -2.72
C LEU A 202 8.96 0.63 -3.00
N PRO A 203 9.97 0.09 -2.29
CA PRO A 203 10.33 -1.33 -2.40
C PRO A 203 9.21 -2.22 -1.86
N LEU A 204 9.24 -3.48 -2.26
CA LEU A 204 8.19 -4.44 -1.90
C LEU A 204 8.29 -4.91 -0.45
N ASP A 205 9.50 -4.92 0.11
CA ASP A 205 9.83 -5.39 1.46
C ASP A 205 9.92 -4.28 2.51
#